data_56f19962f2490748e8dba39587e38001
#
_entry.id   56f19962f2490748e8dba39587e38001
#
_cell.length_a   1.000
_cell.length_b   1.000
_cell.length_c   1.000
_cell.angle_alpha   90.00
_cell.angle_beta   90.00
_cell.angle_gamma   90.00
#
_symmetry.space_group_name_H-M   'P 1'
#
loop_
_entity.id
_entity.type
_entity.pdbx_description
1 polymer ?
#
loop_
_entity_poly.entity_id
_entity_poly.type
_entity_poly.pdbx_seq_one_letter_code
_entity_poly.pdbx_strand_id
1 'polypeptide(L)'
;VGWQERIATDGVRIGAVPMMPRATKRRIAHALRGRWQPREQTLLLGELFTGPGEWGVASIRYFMGPDTLDSAFDFPLMWAMRDVIASNSAGFEAIDSVLDKMDEELAGSGAVLARIIGNHDTTRFVSVAQGDAEGDPWGDPPVQPEDASPYDRQAMAMALLLTLPGMPVVYYGDE
;
A
#
# COMPACT_ATOMS: atom_id res chain seq x y z
N VAL A 1 -10.49 -19.81 7.50
CA VAL A 1 -11.22 -20.88 6.79
C VAL A 1 -12.70 -20.80 7.09
N GLY A 2 -13.15 -20.73 8.33
CA GLY A 2 -14.58 -20.69 8.68
C GLY A 2 -15.36 -19.46 8.18
N TRP A 3 -14.71 -18.32 7.96
CA TRP A 3 -15.38 -17.12 7.44
C TRP A 3 -15.66 -17.21 5.95
N GLN A 4 -14.74 -17.75 5.15
CA GLN A 4 -14.98 -17.96 3.71
C GLN A 4 -16.13 -18.92 3.44
N GLU A 5 -16.30 -19.93 4.28
CA GLU A 5 -17.42 -20.86 4.16
C GLU A 5 -18.77 -20.16 4.40
N ARG A 6 -18.78 -19.08 5.19
CA ARG A 6 -20.00 -18.39 5.61
C ARG A 6 -20.35 -17.18 4.74
N ILE A 7 -19.35 -16.46 4.22
CA ILE A 7 -19.58 -15.18 3.55
C ILE A 7 -18.98 -15.11 2.13
N ALA A 8 -18.46 -16.21 1.60
CA ALA A 8 -17.94 -16.33 0.21
C ALA A 8 -17.01 -15.15 -0.19
N THR A 9 -15.96 -14.92 0.59
CA THR A 9 -15.01 -13.84 0.28
C THR A 9 -14.10 -14.21 -0.89
N ASP A 10 -13.85 -13.24 -1.80
CA ASP A 10 -12.97 -13.41 -2.97
C ASP A 10 -11.49 -13.20 -2.63
N GLY A 11 -11.18 -12.74 -1.44
CA GLY A 11 -9.81 -12.54 -0.99
C GLY A 11 -9.71 -12.19 0.49
N VAL A 12 -8.48 -12.05 0.96
CA VAL A 12 -8.19 -11.65 2.33
C VAL A 12 -7.02 -10.68 2.37
N ARG A 13 -7.11 -9.71 3.28
CA ARG A 13 -5.96 -8.89 3.68
C ARG A 13 -5.31 -9.52 4.90
N ILE A 14 -4.00 -9.70 4.85
CA ILE A 14 -3.17 -10.22 5.94
C ILE A 14 -2.32 -9.08 6.49
N GLY A 15 -2.50 -8.72 7.73
CA GLY A 15 -1.66 -7.76 8.47
C GLY A 15 -1.11 -8.44 9.72
N ALA A 16 -0.02 -8.08 10.17
CA ALA A 16 1.23 -7.63 9.62
C ALA A 16 2.04 -8.82 9.10
N VAL A 17 2.21 -8.91 7.81
CA VAL A 17 2.84 -10.09 7.17
C VAL A 17 4.23 -10.42 7.71
N PRO A 18 5.13 -9.46 7.98
CA PRO A 18 6.47 -9.76 8.51
C PRO A 18 6.45 -10.47 9.86
N MET A 19 5.40 -10.26 10.67
CA MET A 19 5.28 -10.83 12.02
C MET A 19 4.88 -12.30 12.01
N MET A 20 4.47 -12.86 10.86
CA MET A 20 4.08 -14.25 10.75
C MET A 20 5.21 -15.13 10.19
N PRO A 21 5.40 -16.37 10.71
CA PRO A 21 6.31 -17.33 10.10
C PRO A 21 5.96 -17.60 8.63
N ARG A 22 6.97 -17.76 7.78
CA ARG A 22 6.77 -18.02 6.34
C ARG A 22 5.91 -19.27 6.09
N ALA A 23 6.08 -20.29 6.91
CA ALA A 23 5.27 -21.52 6.81
C ALA A 23 3.78 -21.26 7.03
N THR A 24 3.43 -20.36 7.95
CA THR A 24 2.03 -19.97 8.21
C THR A 24 1.42 -19.26 7.00
N LYS A 25 2.15 -18.34 6.39
CA LYS A 25 1.70 -17.63 5.18
C LYS A 25 1.44 -18.58 4.02
N ARG A 26 2.35 -19.53 3.78
CA ARG A 26 2.19 -20.58 2.76
C ARG A 26 0.98 -21.47 3.04
N ARG A 27 0.75 -21.84 4.28
CA ARG A 27 -0.43 -22.65 4.67
C ARG A 27 -1.74 -21.88 4.44
N ILE A 28 -1.76 -20.57 4.72
CA ILE A 28 -2.91 -19.72 4.44
C ILE A 28 -3.15 -19.67 2.93
N ALA A 29 -2.13 -19.35 2.15
CA ALA A 29 -2.22 -19.28 0.69
C ALA A 29 -2.71 -20.60 0.08
N HIS A 30 -2.13 -21.71 0.50
CA HIS A 30 -2.54 -23.05 0.04
C HIS A 30 -3.98 -23.37 0.43
N ALA A 31 -4.39 -23.09 1.66
CA ALA A 31 -5.74 -23.36 2.12
C ALA A 31 -6.80 -22.56 1.37
N LEU A 32 -6.50 -21.29 1.07
CA LEU A 32 -7.39 -20.40 0.34
C LEU A 32 -7.50 -20.77 -1.15
N ARG A 33 -6.39 -21.02 -1.81
CA ARG A 33 -6.34 -21.31 -3.25
C ARG A 33 -6.70 -22.75 -3.60
N GLY A 34 -6.34 -23.71 -2.74
CA GLY A 34 -6.52 -25.13 -3.04
C GLY A 34 -7.90 -25.68 -2.67
N ARG A 35 -8.60 -25.04 -1.74
CA ARG A 35 -9.84 -25.59 -1.18
C ARG A 35 -11.10 -24.89 -1.66
N TRP A 36 -11.02 -23.63 -2.00
CA TRP A 36 -12.21 -22.77 -2.14
C TRP A 36 -12.38 -22.16 -3.51
N GLN A 37 -11.29 -21.75 -4.16
CA GLN A 37 -11.38 -21.11 -5.47
C GLN A 37 -10.08 -21.32 -6.26
N PRO A 38 -10.13 -21.32 -7.61
CA PRO A 38 -8.96 -21.23 -8.44
C PRO A 38 -8.10 -20.02 -8.05
N ARG A 39 -6.78 -20.12 -8.23
CA ARG A 39 -5.84 -19.05 -7.87
C ARG A 39 -6.22 -17.70 -8.48
N GLU A 40 -6.74 -17.72 -9.71
CA GLU A 40 -7.13 -16.53 -10.45
C GLU A 40 -8.33 -15.79 -9.84
N GLN A 41 -9.02 -16.40 -8.88
CA GLN A 41 -10.21 -15.83 -8.23
C GLN A 41 -10.00 -15.48 -6.76
N THR A 42 -8.79 -15.66 -6.23
CA THR A 42 -8.52 -15.40 -4.82
C THR A 42 -7.39 -14.40 -4.67
N LEU A 43 -7.68 -13.24 -4.09
CA LEU A 43 -6.70 -12.22 -3.79
C LEU A 43 -6.12 -12.40 -2.37
N LEU A 44 -4.80 -12.51 -2.29
CA LEU A 44 -4.03 -12.45 -1.05
C LEU A 44 -3.26 -11.14 -0.99
N LEU A 45 -3.84 -10.14 -0.33
CA LEU A 45 -3.25 -8.83 -0.11
C LEU A 45 -2.48 -8.82 1.22
N GLY A 46 -1.22 -8.47 1.18
CA GLY A 46 -0.38 -8.36 2.37
C GLY A 46 -0.14 -6.93 2.82
N GLU A 47 -0.13 -6.73 4.14
CA GLU A 47 0.43 -5.52 4.70
C GLU A 47 1.88 -5.76 5.12
N LEU A 48 2.76 -5.05 4.43
CA LEU A 48 4.19 -4.97 4.74
C LEU A 48 4.52 -3.49 4.95
N PHE A 49 4.40 -3.02 6.19
CA PHE A 49 4.74 -1.64 6.51
C PHE A 49 6.25 -1.46 6.34
N THR A 50 6.65 -0.93 5.19
CA THR A 50 8.05 -0.73 4.82
C THR A 50 8.38 0.76 4.77
N GLY A 51 9.68 1.07 4.92
CA GLY A 51 10.21 2.41 4.67
C GLY A 51 10.31 2.72 3.16
N PRO A 52 10.78 3.93 2.83
CA PRO A 52 11.04 4.35 1.47
C PRO A 52 12.24 3.63 0.84
N GLY A 53 12.37 3.77 -0.49
CA GLY A 53 13.56 3.38 -1.24
C GLY A 53 13.70 1.88 -1.50
N GLU A 54 14.87 1.49 -1.99
CA GLU A 54 15.16 0.14 -2.49
C GLU A 54 14.93 -0.97 -1.46
N TRP A 55 15.24 -0.72 -0.19
CA TRP A 55 15.03 -1.71 0.86
C TRP A 55 13.55 -2.03 1.07
N GLY A 56 12.68 -1.02 0.97
CA GLY A 56 11.23 -1.20 1.02
C GLY A 56 10.74 -2.07 -0.13
N VAL A 57 11.24 -1.81 -1.35
CA VAL A 57 10.92 -2.59 -2.56
C VAL A 57 11.36 -4.04 -2.42
N ALA A 58 12.61 -4.28 -2.02
CA ALA A 58 13.15 -5.63 -1.81
C ALA A 58 12.38 -6.41 -0.73
N SER A 59 11.93 -5.70 0.32
CA SER A 59 11.10 -6.30 1.37
C SER A 59 9.76 -6.78 0.82
N ILE A 60 9.10 -6.01 -0.04
CA ILE A 60 7.86 -6.43 -0.71
C ILE A 60 8.15 -7.66 -1.58
N ARG A 61 9.17 -7.61 -2.43
CA ARG A 61 9.54 -8.71 -3.32
C ARG A 61 9.73 -10.04 -2.59
N TYR A 62 10.34 -10.01 -1.41
CA TYR A 62 10.59 -11.20 -0.60
C TYR A 62 9.32 -11.98 -0.24
N PHE A 63 8.18 -11.28 -0.13
CA PHE A 63 6.91 -11.89 0.27
C PHE A 63 5.98 -12.20 -0.92
N MET A 64 6.33 -11.76 -2.13
CA MET A 64 5.54 -12.05 -3.34
C MET A 64 5.84 -13.43 -3.90
N GLY A 65 4.85 -14.06 -4.48
CA GLY A 65 5.03 -15.28 -5.26
C GLY A 65 3.87 -16.25 -5.19
N PRO A 66 3.96 -17.34 -5.99
CA PRO A 66 2.86 -18.28 -6.18
C PRO A 66 2.38 -18.99 -4.91
N ASP A 67 3.25 -19.10 -3.91
CA ASP A 67 2.94 -19.78 -2.65
C ASP A 67 2.67 -18.80 -1.50
N THR A 68 2.63 -17.50 -1.77
CA THR A 68 2.50 -16.46 -0.76
C THR A 68 1.50 -15.41 -1.21
N LEU A 69 1.90 -14.14 -1.28
CA LEU A 69 1.00 -13.03 -1.61
C LEU A 69 0.87 -12.80 -3.12
N ASP A 70 -0.29 -12.35 -3.55
CA ASP A 70 -0.56 -11.86 -4.90
C ASP A 70 -0.36 -10.35 -4.98
N SER A 71 -0.56 -9.65 -3.86
CA SER A 71 -0.52 -8.20 -3.76
C SER A 71 0.02 -7.76 -2.39
N ALA A 72 0.57 -6.57 -2.34
CA ALA A 72 0.91 -5.85 -1.11
C ALA A 72 0.60 -4.37 -1.25
N PHE A 73 0.40 -3.69 -0.12
CA PHE A 73 0.35 -2.23 -0.12
C PHE A 73 1.70 -1.65 -0.51
N ASP A 74 1.67 -0.69 -1.42
CA ASP A 74 2.86 -0.03 -1.96
C ASP A 74 3.29 1.15 -1.08
N PHE A 75 3.87 0.85 0.06
CA PHE A 75 4.43 1.86 0.95
C PHE A 75 5.59 2.64 0.32
N PRO A 76 6.53 2.04 -0.44
CA PRO A 76 7.59 2.81 -1.08
C PRO A 76 7.09 3.92 -1.98
N LEU A 77 6.09 3.64 -2.82
CA LEU A 77 5.46 4.66 -3.66
C LEU A 77 4.69 5.69 -2.83
N MET A 78 3.97 5.25 -1.80
CA MET A 78 3.29 6.15 -0.88
C MET A 78 4.24 7.18 -0.27
N TRP A 79 5.41 6.74 0.20
CA TRP A 79 6.42 7.65 0.75
C TRP A 79 6.96 8.61 -0.31
N ALA A 80 7.29 8.12 -1.51
CA ALA A 80 7.74 8.96 -2.61
C ALA A 80 6.69 10.02 -2.99
N MET A 81 5.41 9.66 -3.09
CA MET A 81 4.34 10.63 -3.36
C MET A 81 4.19 11.66 -2.23
N ARG A 82 4.40 11.27 -0.98
CA ARG A 82 4.37 12.20 0.16
C ARG A 82 5.54 13.19 0.11
N ASP A 83 6.74 12.70 -0.18
CA ASP A 83 7.93 13.55 -0.27
C ASP A 83 7.82 14.52 -1.45
N VAL A 84 7.36 14.06 -2.61
CA VAL A 84 7.27 14.86 -3.83
C VAL A 84 6.07 15.82 -3.78
N ILE A 85 4.88 15.30 -3.50
CA ILE A 85 3.63 16.06 -3.68
C ILE A 85 3.19 16.75 -2.38
N ALA A 86 3.21 16.04 -1.25
CA ALA A 86 2.75 16.62 0.01
C ALA A 86 3.78 17.59 0.58
N SER A 87 5.01 17.14 0.80
CA SER A 87 6.06 17.93 1.47
C SER A 87 6.87 18.79 0.52
N ASN A 88 6.85 18.51 -0.80
CA ASN A 88 7.68 19.16 -1.81
C ASN A 88 9.18 19.12 -1.43
N SER A 89 9.60 18.01 -0.83
CA SER A 89 10.98 17.78 -0.35
C SER A 89 11.83 17.00 -1.36
N ALA A 90 11.21 16.43 -2.40
CA ALA A 90 11.87 15.69 -3.49
C ALA A 90 11.27 16.05 -4.84
N GLY A 91 11.99 15.77 -5.92
CA GLY A 91 11.50 15.92 -7.29
C GLY A 91 10.73 14.67 -7.78
N PHE A 92 10.04 14.79 -8.92
CA PHE A 92 9.25 13.71 -9.50
C PHE A 92 10.09 12.47 -9.88
N GLU A 93 11.40 12.63 -10.09
CA GLU A 93 12.33 11.53 -10.31
C GLU A 93 12.35 10.51 -9.16
N ALA A 94 11.95 10.90 -7.95
CA ALA A 94 11.83 9.98 -6.83
C ALA A 94 10.65 9.00 -7.01
N ILE A 95 9.54 9.46 -7.59
CA ILE A 95 8.41 8.60 -7.94
C ILE A 95 8.81 7.64 -9.07
N ASP A 96 9.43 8.17 -10.12
CA ASP A 96 9.92 7.41 -11.29
C ASP A 96 10.86 6.29 -10.86
N SER A 97 11.86 6.63 -10.03
CA SER A 97 12.82 5.66 -9.49
C SER A 97 12.18 4.52 -8.71
N VAL A 98 11.14 4.80 -7.92
CA VAL A 98 10.41 3.75 -7.18
C VAL A 98 9.61 2.88 -8.13
N LEU A 99 8.95 3.45 -9.14
CA LEU A 99 8.19 2.71 -10.12
C LEU A 99 9.10 1.78 -10.94
N ASP A 100 10.21 2.29 -11.46
CA ASP A 100 11.19 1.52 -12.22
C ASP A 100 11.74 0.35 -11.38
N LYS A 101 12.12 0.64 -10.14
CA LYS A 101 12.64 -0.38 -9.23
C LYS A 101 11.60 -1.44 -8.89
N MET A 102 10.34 -1.04 -8.72
CA MET A 102 9.24 -1.95 -8.45
C MET A 102 8.96 -2.86 -9.65
N ASP A 103 8.96 -2.31 -10.85
CA ASP A 103 8.79 -3.05 -12.09
C ASP A 103 9.93 -4.07 -12.32
N GLU A 104 11.17 -3.67 -12.05
CA GLU A 104 12.34 -4.55 -12.11
C GLU A 104 12.21 -5.73 -11.12
N GLU A 105 11.96 -5.43 -9.86
CA GLU A 105 11.93 -6.44 -8.80
C GLU A 105 10.73 -7.40 -8.90
N LEU A 106 9.59 -6.91 -9.38
CA LEU A 106 8.37 -7.72 -9.51
C LEU A 106 8.19 -8.35 -10.88
N ALA A 107 9.12 -8.12 -11.81
CA ALA A 107 9.06 -8.69 -13.17
C ALA A 107 8.82 -10.22 -13.12
N GLY A 108 7.83 -10.68 -13.88
CA GLY A 108 7.47 -12.09 -13.97
C GLY A 108 6.82 -12.70 -12.72
N SER A 109 6.60 -11.94 -11.65
CA SER A 109 5.93 -12.44 -10.43
C SER A 109 4.42 -12.57 -10.58
N GLY A 110 3.81 -11.81 -11.48
CA GLY A 110 2.36 -11.66 -11.62
C GLY A 110 1.72 -10.86 -10.48
N ALA A 111 2.52 -10.20 -9.64
CA ALA A 111 2.01 -9.39 -8.55
C ALA A 111 1.38 -8.09 -9.07
N VAL A 112 0.28 -7.68 -8.46
CA VAL A 112 -0.38 -6.39 -8.70
C VAL A 112 -0.40 -5.64 -7.38
N LEU A 113 0.33 -4.52 -7.29
CA LEU A 113 0.43 -3.77 -6.03
C LEU A 113 -0.83 -2.96 -5.74
N ALA A 114 -1.19 -2.91 -4.46
CA ALA A 114 -2.23 -2.05 -3.93
C ALA A 114 -1.65 -0.66 -3.67
N ARG A 115 -1.91 0.29 -4.57
CA ARG A 115 -1.43 1.67 -4.50
C ARG A 115 -2.22 2.43 -3.43
N ILE A 116 -1.54 3.17 -2.59
CA ILE A 116 -2.11 3.98 -1.50
C ILE A 116 -1.42 5.33 -1.41
N ILE A 117 -2.10 6.34 -0.87
CA ILE A 117 -1.49 7.61 -0.44
C ILE A 117 -1.45 7.73 1.09
N GLY A 118 -2.17 6.85 1.79
CA GLY A 118 -2.21 6.76 3.25
C GLY A 118 -3.07 5.59 3.73
N ASN A 119 -3.02 5.36 5.03
CA ASN A 119 -3.84 4.37 5.73
C ASN A 119 -4.03 4.76 7.21
N HIS A 120 -4.61 3.88 8.02
CA HIS A 120 -4.84 4.12 9.45
C HIS A 120 -3.57 4.17 10.31
N ASP A 121 -2.43 3.73 9.80
CA ASP A 121 -1.14 3.74 10.50
C ASP A 121 -0.27 4.96 10.13
N THR A 122 -0.78 5.83 9.27
CA THR A 122 -0.04 7.00 8.79
C THR A 122 -0.85 8.29 8.97
N THR A 123 -0.17 9.41 9.19
CA THR A 123 -0.79 10.74 9.16
C THR A 123 -1.51 10.95 7.84
N ARG A 124 -2.64 11.65 7.85
CA ARG A 124 -3.39 11.98 6.63
C ARG A 124 -2.50 12.70 5.62
N PHE A 125 -2.68 12.40 4.34
CA PHE A 125 -1.91 13.04 3.27
C PHE A 125 -2.07 14.56 3.28
N VAL A 126 -3.29 15.04 3.47
CA VAL A 126 -3.61 16.47 3.54
C VAL A 126 -2.91 17.18 4.71
N SER A 127 -2.76 16.51 5.85
CA SER A 127 -2.04 17.07 7.01
C SER A 127 -0.54 17.19 6.73
N VAL A 128 0.04 16.20 6.05
CA VAL A 128 1.44 16.29 5.58
C VAL A 128 1.59 17.45 4.59
N ALA A 129 0.65 17.61 3.66
CA ALA A 129 0.68 18.68 2.65
C ALA A 129 0.53 20.07 3.26
N GLN A 130 -0.16 20.18 4.40
CA GLN A 130 -0.26 21.42 5.17
C GLN A 130 1.00 21.72 5.99
N GLY A 131 1.84 20.71 6.26
CA GLY A 131 2.97 20.82 7.17
C GLY A 131 2.60 20.57 8.65
N ASP A 132 1.42 20.01 8.91
CA ASP A 132 0.88 19.70 10.24
C ASP A 132 0.90 18.17 10.47
N ALA A 133 2.07 17.57 10.29
CA ALA A 133 2.26 16.12 10.40
C ALA A 133 3.06 15.70 11.63
N GLU A 134 3.68 16.67 12.32
CA GLU A 134 4.49 16.45 13.52
C GLU A 134 3.66 16.79 14.77
N GLY A 135 3.75 15.94 15.76
CA GLY A 135 3.06 16.17 17.03
C GLY A 135 2.46 14.90 17.61
N ASP A 136 1.84 15.05 18.77
CA ASP A 136 1.09 13.98 19.43
C ASP A 136 -0.32 13.88 18.82
N PRO A 137 -0.64 12.82 18.05
CA PRO A 137 -1.94 12.70 17.43
C PRO A 137 -3.10 12.59 18.43
N TRP A 138 -2.82 12.38 19.71
CA TRP A 138 -3.82 12.28 20.77
C TRP A 138 -3.94 13.55 21.60
N GLY A 139 -2.81 14.26 21.83
CA GLY A 139 -2.77 15.48 22.63
C GLY A 139 -2.94 16.75 21.78
N ASP A 140 -2.42 16.74 20.56
CA ASP A 140 -2.46 17.86 19.62
C ASP A 140 -2.70 17.30 18.19
N PRO A 141 -3.92 16.84 17.89
CA PRO A 141 -4.22 16.22 16.58
C PRO A 141 -4.14 17.26 15.46
N PRO A 142 -3.69 16.84 14.25
CA PRO A 142 -3.65 17.72 13.09
C PRO A 142 -5.00 18.38 12.81
N VAL A 143 -4.96 19.68 12.49
CA VAL A 143 -6.15 20.46 12.17
C VAL A 143 -6.47 20.33 10.69
N GLN A 144 -7.75 20.34 10.34
CA GLN A 144 -8.17 20.34 8.95
C GLN A 144 -7.72 21.63 8.25
N PRO A 145 -7.08 21.58 7.07
CA PRO A 145 -6.62 22.75 6.35
C PRO A 145 -7.78 23.69 5.98
N GLU A 146 -7.55 24.99 6.17
CA GLU A 146 -8.49 26.05 5.70
C GLU A 146 -8.16 26.48 4.26
N ASP A 147 -6.90 26.34 3.84
CA ASP A 147 -6.43 26.70 2.51
C ASP A 147 -6.70 25.60 1.47
N ALA A 148 -6.86 26.00 0.20
CA ALA A 148 -7.07 25.06 -0.91
C ALA A 148 -5.80 24.27 -1.27
N SER A 149 -4.61 24.81 -1.09
CA SER A 149 -3.35 24.23 -1.56
C SER A 149 -3.07 22.79 -1.07
N PRO A 150 -3.29 22.42 0.20
CA PRO A 150 -3.14 21.02 0.65
C PRO A 150 -4.11 20.07 -0.06
N TYR A 151 -5.33 20.50 -0.34
CA TYR A 151 -6.33 19.70 -1.06
C TYR A 151 -5.98 19.56 -2.55
N ASP A 152 -5.44 20.60 -3.20
CA ASP A 152 -4.96 20.52 -4.58
C ASP A 152 -3.82 19.50 -4.72
N ARG A 153 -2.92 19.45 -3.73
CA ARG A 153 -1.86 18.44 -3.66
C ARG A 153 -2.42 17.03 -3.44
N GLN A 154 -3.41 16.88 -2.57
CA GLN A 154 -4.09 15.60 -2.39
C GLN A 154 -4.80 15.15 -3.67
N ALA A 155 -5.49 16.06 -4.37
CA ALA A 155 -6.12 15.77 -5.65
C ALA A 155 -5.10 15.31 -6.71
N MET A 156 -3.91 15.93 -6.75
CA MET A 156 -2.82 15.48 -7.62
C MET A 156 -2.36 14.06 -7.27
N ALA A 157 -2.16 13.77 -5.98
CA ALA A 157 -1.77 12.42 -5.52
C ALA A 157 -2.85 11.38 -5.84
N MET A 158 -4.13 11.74 -5.68
CA MET A 158 -5.26 10.89 -6.07
C MET A 158 -5.32 10.65 -7.58
N ALA A 159 -5.02 11.66 -8.40
CA ALA A 159 -4.94 11.49 -9.85
C ALA A 159 -3.85 10.49 -10.25
N LEU A 160 -2.66 10.56 -9.63
CA LEU A 160 -1.61 9.57 -9.83
C LEU A 160 -2.05 8.19 -9.33
N LEU A 161 -2.60 8.09 -8.13
CA LEU A 161 -3.09 6.84 -7.56
C LEU A 161 -4.06 6.10 -8.51
N LEU A 162 -4.96 6.83 -9.15
CA LEU A 162 -6.00 6.28 -10.03
C LEU A 162 -5.52 6.00 -11.47
N THR A 163 -4.37 6.56 -11.87
CA THR A 163 -3.87 6.44 -13.25
C THR A 163 -2.63 5.57 -13.39
N LEU A 164 -1.87 5.39 -12.31
CA LEU A 164 -0.71 4.49 -12.31
C LEU A 164 -1.14 3.02 -12.39
N PRO A 165 -0.34 2.15 -13.03
CA PRO A 165 -0.59 0.72 -13.04
C PRO A 165 -0.65 0.16 -11.62
N GLY A 166 -1.64 -0.70 -11.35
CA GLY A 166 -1.84 -1.31 -10.04
C GLY A 166 -3.32 -1.31 -9.62
N MET A 167 -3.55 -1.60 -8.38
CA MET A 167 -4.88 -1.59 -7.77
C MET A 167 -5.00 -0.36 -6.85
N PRO A 168 -5.74 0.68 -7.24
CA PRO A 168 -5.91 1.85 -6.39
C PRO A 168 -6.73 1.51 -5.16
N VAL A 169 -6.26 1.91 -3.99
CA VAL A 169 -6.96 1.76 -2.72
C VAL A 169 -7.12 3.13 -2.09
N VAL A 170 -8.34 3.59 -1.99
CA VAL A 170 -8.71 4.87 -1.36
C VAL A 170 -9.02 4.61 0.10
N TYR A 171 -8.29 5.28 0.99
CA TYR A 171 -8.60 5.25 2.40
C TYR A 171 -9.69 6.28 2.69
N TYR A 172 -10.70 5.90 3.49
CA TYR A 172 -11.86 6.76 3.75
C TYR A 172 -11.46 8.16 4.20
N GLY A 173 -12.12 9.18 3.65
CA GLY A 173 -11.85 10.59 3.91
C GLY A 173 -10.66 11.17 3.13
N ASP A 174 -10.07 10.43 2.20
CA ASP A 174 -9.06 10.94 1.27
C ASP A 174 -9.69 11.32 -0.09
N GLU A 175 -10.98 10.97 -0.31
CA GLU A 175 -11.78 11.33 -1.50
C GLU A 175 -12.28 12.78 -1.50
#